data_65dd7f84b819fc011d29f602ccee2444
#
_entry.id   65dd7f84b819fc011d29f602ccee2444
#
_cell.length_a   1.000
_cell.length_b   1.000
_cell.length_c   1.000
_cell.angle_alpha   90.00
_cell.angle_beta   90.00
_cell.angle_gamma   90.00
#
_symmetry.space_group_name_H-M   'P 1'
#
loop_
_entity.id
_entity.type
_entity.pdbx_description
1 polymer ?
#
loop_
_entity_poly.entity_id
_entity_poly.type
_entity_poly.pdbx_seq_one_letter_code
_entity_poly.pdbx_strand_id
1 'polypeptide(L)'
;YESAIINEYLDERFPETPLMPTDHFERANARIWIDYCSNHYLPACTRLMRGRNDPEQQKKNHQNIKEKLMFIETECFQKHKDGLFWMGEQISLVDLHYAPFFERFGAYEHLFNAQWPEECTQLTAWWSAMQQRESYKSTFLPLESHIETYSEMMQRIA
;
A
#
# COMPACT_ATOMS: atom_id res chain seq x y z
N TYR A 1 11.69 6.71 14.06
CA TYR A 1 11.17 7.04 12.72
C TYR A 1 11.64 6.00 11.70
N GLU A 2 11.14 6.06 10.47
CA GLU A 2 11.36 5.06 9.42
C GLU A 2 10.75 3.70 9.76
N SER A 3 9.44 3.57 9.56
CA SER A 3 8.68 2.36 9.91
C SER A 3 9.20 1.09 9.22
N ALA A 4 9.70 1.19 7.99
CA ALA A 4 10.29 0.05 7.28
C ALA A 4 11.50 -0.52 8.02
N ILE A 5 12.39 0.37 8.51
CA ILE A 5 13.59 -0.01 9.27
C ILE A 5 13.20 -0.59 10.64
N ILE A 6 12.20 0.04 11.30
CA ILE A 6 11.70 -0.47 12.59
C ILE A 6 11.11 -1.88 12.44
N ASN A 7 10.32 -2.11 11.40
CA ASN A 7 9.72 -3.42 11.15
C ASN A 7 10.79 -4.49 10.86
N GLU A 8 11.81 -4.17 10.07
CA GLU A 8 12.91 -5.11 9.79
C GLU A 8 13.73 -5.39 11.07
N TYR A 9 14.01 -4.37 11.89
CA TYR A 9 14.64 -4.56 13.20
C TYR A 9 13.83 -5.47 14.12
N LEU A 10 12.51 -5.33 14.16
CA LEU A 10 11.64 -6.19 14.96
C LEU A 10 11.63 -7.62 14.44
N ASP A 11 11.60 -7.83 13.12
CA ASP A 11 11.70 -9.15 12.50
C ASP A 11 13.02 -9.86 12.85
N GLU A 12 14.13 -9.15 12.82
CA GLU A 12 15.45 -9.69 13.21
C GLU A 12 15.54 -9.94 14.71
N ARG A 13 14.88 -9.12 15.53
CA ARG A 13 14.93 -9.26 17.01
C ARG A 13 14.04 -10.38 17.53
N PHE A 14 12.97 -10.72 16.80
CA PHE A 14 11.99 -11.76 17.16
C PHE A 14 11.87 -12.81 16.04
N PRO A 15 12.89 -13.66 15.86
CA PRO A 15 13.03 -14.52 14.69
C PRO A 15 12.12 -15.78 14.72
N GLU A 16 11.28 -15.94 15.75
CA GLU A 16 10.41 -17.11 15.89
C GLU A 16 9.34 -17.20 14.79
N THR A 17 8.95 -16.06 14.22
CA THR A 17 7.99 -15.97 13.14
C THR A 17 8.50 -14.96 12.11
N PRO A 18 9.47 -15.36 11.27
CA PRO A 18 10.10 -14.43 10.34
C PRO A 18 9.11 -13.96 9.26
N LEU A 19 9.12 -12.66 9.00
CA LEU A 19 8.31 -12.00 7.98
C LEU A 19 9.14 -11.53 6.77
N MET A 20 10.46 -11.52 6.90
CA MET A 20 11.37 -11.33 5.77
C MET A 20 11.84 -12.69 5.22
N PRO A 21 11.92 -12.83 3.88
CA PRO A 21 12.46 -14.05 3.28
C PRO A 21 13.86 -14.38 3.79
N THR A 22 14.15 -15.67 3.94
CA THR A 22 15.50 -16.15 4.32
C THR A 22 16.46 -16.21 3.14
N ASP A 23 15.95 -16.44 1.93
CA ASP A 23 16.74 -16.37 0.71
C ASP A 23 17.20 -14.92 0.44
N HIS A 24 18.45 -14.75 0.08
CA HIS A 24 19.04 -13.42 -0.10
C HIS A 24 18.47 -12.65 -1.29
N PHE A 25 18.11 -13.35 -2.38
CA PHE A 25 17.52 -12.74 -3.56
C PHE A 25 16.08 -12.29 -3.25
N GLU A 26 15.26 -13.15 -2.65
CA GLU A 26 13.91 -12.83 -2.24
C GLU A 26 13.87 -11.72 -1.18
N ARG A 27 14.82 -11.71 -0.27
CA ARG A 27 14.97 -10.63 0.73
C ARG A 27 15.31 -9.28 0.08
N ALA A 28 16.16 -9.28 -0.96
CA ALA A 28 16.43 -8.08 -1.73
C ALA A 28 15.19 -7.61 -2.51
N ASN A 29 14.45 -8.55 -3.10
CA ASN A 29 13.18 -8.28 -3.78
C ASN A 29 12.13 -7.69 -2.84
N ALA A 30 11.98 -8.23 -1.64
CA ALA A 30 11.10 -7.68 -0.61
C ALA A 30 11.44 -6.21 -0.29
N ARG A 31 12.73 -5.88 -0.13
CA ARG A 31 13.18 -4.49 0.11
C ARG A 31 12.90 -3.57 -1.08
N ILE A 32 13.02 -4.06 -2.31
CA ILE A 32 12.65 -3.29 -3.52
C ILE A 32 11.17 -2.91 -3.48
N TRP A 33 10.29 -3.84 -3.11
CA TRP A 33 8.86 -3.55 -3.01
C TRP A 33 8.51 -2.60 -1.87
N ILE A 34 9.17 -2.70 -0.72
CA ILE A 34 9.04 -1.74 0.39
C ILE A 34 9.49 -0.34 -0.05
N ASP A 35 10.63 -0.24 -0.75
CA ASP A 35 11.14 1.01 -1.32
C ASP A 35 10.16 1.59 -2.36
N TYR A 36 9.63 0.75 -3.25
CA TYR A 36 8.62 1.17 -4.24
C TYR A 36 7.37 1.77 -3.58
N CYS A 37 6.88 1.18 -2.49
CA CYS A 37 5.79 1.76 -1.72
C CYS A 37 6.12 3.17 -1.24
N SER A 38 7.27 3.32 -0.57
CA SER A 38 7.68 4.57 0.06
C SER A 38 7.99 5.69 -0.95
N ASN A 39 8.66 5.34 -2.07
CA ASN A 39 9.21 6.32 -3.01
C ASN A 39 8.39 6.51 -4.29
N HIS A 40 7.42 5.63 -4.57
CA HIS A 40 6.59 5.70 -5.78
C HIS A 40 5.09 5.71 -5.49
N TYR A 41 4.57 4.74 -4.74
CA TYR A 41 3.13 4.62 -4.47
C TYR A 41 2.63 5.71 -3.53
N LEU A 42 3.25 5.85 -2.36
CA LEU A 42 2.86 6.85 -1.36
C LEU A 42 2.97 8.31 -1.87
N PRO A 43 4.03 8.72 -2.60
CA PRO A 43 4.05 10.03 -3.24
C PRO A 43 2.95 10.24 -4.28
N ALA A 44 2.52 9.20 -5.02
CA ALA A 44 1.40 9.29 -5.94
C ALA A 44 0.08 9.58 -5.19
N CYS A 45 -0.18 8.89 -4.08
CA CYS A 45 -1.32 9.17 -3.19
C CYS A 45 -1.28 10.61 -2.66
N THR A 46 -0.12 11.08 -2.19
CA THR A 46 0.04 12.45 -1.67
C THR A 46 -0.24 13.53 -2.74
N ARG A 47 0.10 13.26 -4.01
CA ARG A 47 -0.17 14.19 -5.12
C ARG A 47 -1.66 14.36 -5.39
N LEU A 48 -2.50 13.34 -5.15
CA LEU A 48 -3.96 13.48 -5.26
C LEU A 48 -4.46 14.61 -4.35
N MET A 49 -4.00 14.63 -3.10
CA MET A 49 -4.38 15.64 -2.13
C MET A 49 -3.85 17.04 -2.51
N ARG A 50 -2.57 17.14 -2.88
CA ARG A 50 -1.93 18.44 -3.18
C ARG A 50 -2.44 19.09 -4.46
N GLY A 51 -2.78 18.31 -5.49
CA GLY A 51 -3.28 18.80 -6.77
C GLY A 51 -4.80 18.98 -6.86
N ARG A 52 -5.54 18.88 -5.73
CA ARG A 52 -7.00 18.79 -5.71
C ARG A 52 -7.76 19.98 -6.33
N ASN A 53 -7.14 21.16 -6.34
CA ASN A 53 -7.76 22.40 -6.83
C ASN A 53 -7.46 22.69 -8.30
N ASP A 54 -6.67 21.84 -8.98
CA ASP A 54 -6.30 21.98 -10.38
C ASP A 54 -6.80 20.76 -11.18
N PRO A 55 -7.83 20.91 -12.04
CA PRO A 55 -8.41 19.80 -12.79
C PRO A 55 -7.41 19.09 -13.72
N GLU A 56 -6.50 19.82 -14.36
CA GLU A 56 -5.48 19.21 -15.22
C GLU A 56 -4.46 18.43 -14.41
N GLN A 57 -4.06 18.95 -13.26
CA GLN A 57 -3.17 18.25 -12.34
C GLN A 57 -3.86 17.01 -11.75
N GLN A 58 -5.14 17.09 -11.40
CA GLN A 58 -5.92 15.95 -10.93
C GLN A 58 -5.97 14.82 -11.96
N LYS A 59 -6.23 15.13 -13.22
CA LYS A 59 -6.23 14.13 -14.29
C LYS A 59 -4.88 13.40 -14.39
N LYS A 60 -3.77 14.15 -14.30
CA LYS A 60 -2.41 13.57 -14.29
C LYS A 60 -2.16 12.71 -13.05
N ASN A 61 -2.65 13.14 -11.89
CA ASN A 61 -2.49 12.41 -10.63
C ASN A 61 -3.30 11.11 -10.63
N HIS A 62 -4.53 11.10 -11.16
CA HIS A 62 -5.34 9.89 -11.34
C HIS A 62 -4.64 8.90 -12.27
N GLN A 63 -4.12 9.37 -13.41
CA GLN A 63 -3.36 8.50 -14.30
C GLN A 63 -2.11 7.93 -13.62
N ASN A 64 -1.38 8.75 -12.87
CA ASN A 64 -0.18 8.31 -12.16
C ASN A 64 -0.49 7.25 -11.09
N ILE A 65 -1.56 7.41 -10.28
CA ILE A 65 -1.91 6.38 -9.27
C ILE A 65 -2.36 5.08 -9.95
N LYS A 66 -3.14 5.17 -11.03
CA LYS A 66 -3.50 3.99 -11.84
C LYS A 66 -2.25 3.25 -12.34
N GLU A 67 -1.27 3.97 -12.87
CA GLU A 67 -0.01 3.38 -13.33
C GLU A 67 0.76 2.67 -12.20
N LYS A 68 0.76 3.25 -10.98
CA LYS A 68 1.41 2.60 -9.82
C LYS A 68 0.71 1.31 -9.41
N LEU A 69 -0.62 1.31 -9.36
CA LEU A 69 -1.40 0.12 -9.04
C LEU A 69 -1.24 -0.97 -10.11
N MET A 70 -1.31 -0.59 -11.38
CA MET A 70 -1.09 -1.51 -12.51
C MET A 70 0.33 -2.08 -12.52
N PHE A 71 1.34 -1.29 -12.18
CA PHE A 71 2.71 -1.77 -12.06
C PHE A 71 2.84 -2.83 -10.96
N ILE A 72 2.21 -2.61 -9.80
CA ILE A 72 2.15 -3.61 -8.72
C ILE A 72 1.47 -4.89 -9.21
N GLU A 73 0.30 -4.77 -9.86
CA GLU A 73 -0.44 -5.92 -10.38
C GLU A 73 0.41 -6.74 -11.36
N THR A 74 1.06 -6.08 -12.33
CA THR A 74 1.78 -6.78 -13.42
C THR A 74 3.17 -7.26 -13.01
N GLU A 75 3.92 -6.44 -12.30
CA GLU A 75 5.33 -6.74 -11.99
C GLU A 75 5.50 -7.57 -10.71
N CYS A 76 4.56 -7.50 -9.78
CA CYS A 76 4.56 -8.31 -8.57
C CYS A 76 3.63 -9.52 -8.72
N PHE A 77 2.34 -9.30 -8.63
CA PHE A 77 1.36 -10.37 -8.47
C PHE A 77 1.22 -11.29 -9.70
N GLN A 78 1.25 -10.76 -10.92
CA GLN A 78 1.15 -11.60 -12.12
C GLN A 78 2.43 -12.38 -12.43
N LYS A 79 3.59 -11.91 -12.00
CA LYS A 79 4.86 -12.61 -12.16
C LYS A 79 5.11 -13.66 -11.09
N HIS A 80 4.65 -13.42 -9.86
CA HIS A 80 4.77 -14.33 -8.72
C HIS A 80 3.44 -15.07 -8.52
N LYS A 81 3.18 -16.09 -9.33
CA LYS A 81 1.89 -16.81 -9.37
C LYS A 81 1.63 -17.73 -8.17
N ASP A 82 2.58 -17.93 -7.28
CA ASP A 82 2.52 -18.92 -6.22
C ASP A 82 2.13 -18.27 -4.88
N GLY A 83 0.87 -17.90 -4.74
CA GLY A 83 0.37 -17.42 -3.45
C GLY A 83 -0.47 -16.14 -3.52
N LEU A 84 -1.01 -15.75 -2.38
CA LEU A 84 -1.94 -14.64 -2.24
C LEU A 84 -1.27 -13.37 -1.71
N PHE A 85 -0.07 -13.49 -1.13
CA PHE A 85 0.67 -12.39 -0.53
C PHE A 85 1.84 -11.95 -1.42
N TRP A 86 2.44 -10.81 -1.10
CA TRP A 86 3.49 -10.17 -1.92
C TRP A 86 4.70 -11.06 -2.20
N MET A 87 5.07 -11.93 -1.25
CA MET A 87 6.22 -12.82 -1.38
C MET A 87 5.82 -14.30 -1.50
N GLY A 88 4.56 -14.59 -1.87
CA GLY A 88 4.05 -15.95 -2.06
C GLY A 88 2.89 -16.32 -1.15
N GLU A 89 2.91 -17.53 -0.58
CA GLU A 89 1.79 -18.07 0.22
C GLU A 89 1.68 -17.45 1.62
N GLN A 90 2.77 -16.90 2.15
CA GLN A 90 2.81 -16.38 3.50
C GLN A 90 2.95 -14.85 3.55
N ILE A 91 2.34 -14.26 4.57
CA ILE A 91 2.47 -12.83 4.82
C ILE A 91 3.94 -12.45 5.07
N SER A 92 4.33 -11.30 4.59
CA SER A 92 5.68 -10.75 4.71
C SER A 92 5.68 -9.31 5.24
N LEU A 93 6.84 -8.74 5.51
CA LEU A 93 6.96 -7.32 5.83
C LEU A 93 6.50 -6.42 4.69
N VAL A 94 6.53 -6.88 3.43
CA VAL A 94 6.00 -6.13 2.29
C VAL A 94 4.51 -5.91 2.46
N ASP A 95 3.76 -6.96 2.79
CA ASP A 95 2.31 -6.90 3.04
C ASP A 95 1.98 -5.92 4.16
N LEU A 96 2.71 -6.00 5.27
CA LEU A 96 2.52 -5.10 6.42
C LEU A 96 2.87 -3.65 6.10
N HIS A 97 3.83 -3.43 5.18
CA HIS A 97 4.23 -2.10 4.76
C HIS A 97 3.15 -1.43 3.88
N TYR A 98 2.51 -2.19 3.00
CA TYR A 98 1.46 -1.67 2.10
C TYR A 98 0.10 -1.53 2.78
N ALA A 99 -0.29 -2.45 3.65
CA ALA A 99 -1.63 -2.52 4.22
C ALA A 99 -2.16 -1.19 4.79
N PRO A 100 -1.40 -0.39 5.57
CA PRO A 100 -1.88 0.88 6.10
C PRO A 100 -2.20 1.93 5.02
N PHE A 101 -1.54 1.85 3.87
CA PHE A 101 -1.79 2.79 2.76
C PHE A 101 -3.00 2.36 1.92
N PHE A 102 -3.20 1.05 1.76
CA PHE A 102 -4.40 0.51 1.10
C PHE A 102 -5.66 0.70 1.94
N GLU A 103 -5.56 0.63 3.27
CA GLU A 103 -6.66 0.97 4.19
C GLU A 103 -7.18 2.39 3.96
N ARG A 104 -6.29 3.33 3.65
CA ARG A 104 -6.61 4.73 3.39
C ARG A 104 -7.12 5.00 1.98
N PHE A 105 -7.04 4.01 1.07
CA PHE A 105 -7.41 4.23 -0.33
C PHE A 105 -8.87 4.64 -0.50
N GLY A 106 -9.79 4.10 0.30
CA GLY A 106 -11.20 4.52 0.32
C GLY A 106 -11.41 6.01 0.62
N ALA A 107 -10.54 6.61 1.46
CA ALA A 107 -10.57 8.06 1.67
C ALA A 107 -10.10 8.83 0.42
N TYR A 108 -9.14 8.30 -0.34
CA TYR A 108 -8.74 8.91 -1.62
C TYR A 108 -9.83 8.79 -2.69
N GLU A 109 -10.58 7.68 -2.71
CA GLU A 109 -11.76 7.54 -3.57
C GLU A 109 -12.82 8.59 -3.21
N HIS A 110 -13.13 8.73 -1.94
CA HIS A 110 -14.16 9.66 -1.46
C HIS A 110 -13.78 11.14 -1.67
N LEU A 111 -12.57 11.53 -1.32
CA LEU A 111 -12.14 12.94 -1.28
C LEU A 111 -11.58 13.44 -2.62
N PHE A 112 -10.99 12.56 -3.41
CA PHE A 112 -10.25 12.94 -4.63
C PHE A 112 -10.71 12.19 -5.87
N ASN A 113 -11.79 11.39 -5.77
CA ASN A 113 -12.30 10.56 -6.86
C ASN A 113 -11.23 9.63 -7.48
N ALA A 114 -10.30 9.14 -6.64
CA ALA A 114 -9.36 8.11 -7.07
C ALA A 114 -10.13 6.87 -7.53
N GLN A 115 -9.59 6.14 -8.52
CA GLN A 115 -10.23 4.94 -9.03
C GLN A 115 -9.34 3.73 -8.81
N TRP A 116 -9.93 2.67 -8.25
CA TRP A 116 -9.29 1.37 -8.23
C TRP A 116 -9.43 0.73 -9.62
N PRO A 117 -8.32 0.36 -10.28
CA PRO A 117 -8.42 -0.23 -11.61
C PRO A 117 -9.06 -1.62 -11.56
N GLU A 118 -10.08 -1.85 -12.39
CA GLU A 118 -10.76 -3.16 -12.47
C GLU A 118 -9.80 -4.30 -12.89
N GLU A 119 -8.75 -3.95 -13.63
CA GLU A 119 -7.71 -4.86 -14.08
C GLU A 119 -6.81 -5.38 -12.94
N CYS A 120 -6.78 -4.71 -11.79
CA CYS A 120 -5.99 -5.10 -10.59
C CYS A 120 -6.67 -6.22 -9.80
N THR A 121 -6.86 -7.37 -10.43
CA THR A 121 -7.64 -8.49 -9.85
C THR A 121 -6.90 -9.21 -8.74
N GLN A 122 -5.60 -9.45 -8.88
CA GLN A 122 -4.79 -10.13 -7.86
C GLN A 122 -4.49 -9.21 -6.68
N LEU A 123 -4.21 -7.93 -6.93
CA LEU A 123 -4.08 -6.92 -5.90
C LEU A 123 -5.37 -6.77 -5.08
N THR A 124 -6.53 -6.86 -5.74
CA THR A 124 -7.85 -6.87 -5.06
C THR A 124 -8.02 -8.13 -4.19
N ALA A 125 -7.62 -9.29 -4.69
CA ALA A 125 -7.67 -10.56 -3.94
C ALA A 125 -6.75 -10.50 -2.71
N TRP A 126 -5.53 -10.01 -2.88
CA TRP A 126 -4.59 -9.75 -1.79
C TRP A 126 -5.19 -8.84 -0.72
N TRP A 127 -5.73 -7.67 -1.15
CA TRP A 127 -6.32 -6.72 -0.21
C TRP A 127 -7.50 -7.32 0.57
N SER A 128 -8.35 -8.09 -0.12
CA SER A 128 -9.44 -8.82 0.54
C SER A 128 -8.93 -9.82 1.57
N ALA A 129 -7.84 -10.53 1.28
CA ALA A 129 -7.23 -11.47 2.23
C ALA A 129 -6.61 -10.75 3.43
N MET A 130 -5.94 -9.61 3.22
CA MET A 130 -5.41 -8.80 4.31
C MET A 130 -6.52 -8.36 5.28
N GLN A 131 -7.65 -7.91 4.77
CA GLN A 131 -8.81 -7.49 5.56
C GLN A 131 -9.44 -8.64 6.39
N GLN A 132 -9.27 -9.88 6.00
CA GLN A 132 -9.78 -11.04 6.77
C GLN A 132 -8.88 -11.44 7.94
N ARG A 133 -7.65 -10.95 8.02
CA ARG A 133 -6.72 -11.30 9.09
C ARG A 133 -7.14 -10.67 10.43
N GLU A 134 -7.08 -11.46 11.50
CA GLU A 134 -7.41 -10.97 12.85
C GLU A 134 -6.49 -9.83 13.29
N SER A 135 -5.21 -9.89 12.91
CA SER A 135 -4.26 -8.80 13.19
C SER A 135 -4.63 -7.48 12.51
N TYR A 136 -5.20 -7.55 11.29
CA TYR A 136 -5.73 -6.35 10.62
C TYR A 136 -7.01 -5.86 11.32
N LYS A 137 -7.98 -6.75 11.54
CA LYS A 137 -9.27 -6.41 12.18
C LYS A 137 -9.12 -5.77 13.55
N SER A 138 -8.06 -6.13 14.29
CA SER A 138 -7.80 -5.57 15.63
C SER A 138 -7.17 -4.17 15.61
N THR A 139 -6.69 -3.71 14.47
CA THR A 139 -5.94 -2.45 14.33
C THR A 139 -6.52 -1.47 13.28
N PHE A 140 -7.43 -1.94 12.42
CA PHE A 140 -7.98 -1.09 11.36
C PHE A 140 -8.74 0.11 11.92
N LEU A 141 -8.75 1.20 11.16
CA LEU A 141 -9.58 2.36 11.43
C LEU A 141 -10.75 2.43 10.43
N PRO A 142 -11.96 2.84 10.89
CA PRO A 142 -13.09 3.05 10.00
C PRO A 142 -12.77 4.08 8.90
N LEU A 143 -13.39 3.92 7.74
CA LEU A 143 -13.22 4.83 6.61
C LEU A 143 -13.48 6.30 6.98
N GLU A 144 -14.49 6.55 7.80
CA GLU A 144 -14.88 7.88 8.28
C GLU A 144 -13.74 8.57 9.02
N SER A 145 -12.97 7.82 9.83
CA SER A 145 -11.80 8.35 10.55
C SER A 145 -10.69 8.80 9.59
N HIS A 146 -10.49 8.05 8.50
CA HIS A 146 -9.52 8.45 7.47
C HIS A 146 -9.99 9.67 6.69
N ILE A 147 -11.28 9.74 6.33
CA ILE A 147 -11.88 10.91 5.65
C ILE A 147 -11.73 12.15 6.52
N GLU A 148 -12.05 12.06 7.81
CA GLU A 148 -11.91 13.16 8.77
C GLU A 148 -10.46 13.64 8.86
N THR A 149 -9.52 12.71 9.08
CA THR A 149 -8.08 13.00 9.18
C THR A 149 -7.56 13.75 7.94
N TYR A 150 -7.88 13.25 6.74
CA TYR A 150 -7.44 13.88 5.50
C TYR A 150 -8.14 15.23 5.25
N SER A 151 -9.40 15.37 5.63
CA SER A 151 -10.13 16.64 5.54
C SER A 151 -9.50 17.72 6.42
N GLU A 152 -9.12 17.37 7.66
CA GLU A 152 -8.39 18.29 8.55
C GLU A 152 -6.99 18.64 8.01
N MET A 153 -6.26 17.66 7.49
CA MET A 153 -4.95 17.92 6.87
C MET A 153 -5.08 18.91 5.70
N MET A 154 -6.10 18.77 4.87
CA MET A 154 -6.34 19.69 3.74
C MET A 154 -6.63 21.11 4.19
N GLN A 155 -7.35 21.29 5.31
CA GLN A 155 -7.61 22.63 5.87
C GLN A 155 -6.32 23.31 6.37
N ARG A 156 -5.35 22.53 6.88
CA ARG A 156 -4.09 23.06 7.39
C ARG A 156 -3.09 23.47 6.28
N ILE A 157 -3.24 22.93 5.07
CA ILE A 157 -2.36 23.19 3.93
C ILE A 157 -3.03 24.05 2.83
N ALA A 158 -4.24 24.54 3.08
CA ALA A 158 -4.95 25.47 2.21
C ALA A 158 -4.52 26.89 2.49
#